data_0dd684cd335614193dbca037b6832a3e
#
_entry.id   0dd684cd335614193dbca037b6832a3e
#
_cell.length_a   1.000
_cell.length_b   1.000
_cell.length_c   1.000
_cell.angle_alpha   90.00
_cell.angle_beta   90.00
_cell.angle_gamma   90.00
#
_symmetry.space_group_name_H-M   'P 1'
#
loop_
_entity.id
_entity.type
_entity.pdbx_description
1 polymer ?
#
loop_
_entity_poly.entity_id
_entity_poly.type
_entity_poly.pdbx_seq_one_letter_code
_entity_poly.pdbx_strand_id
1 'polypeptide(L)'
;MSPVQIQGRKYLPMFPARGGVYTIEQIREKFLAVFSKEFADKTLNAAIASKYLLEYNGNIYAAYRKNRGETSYNSWADHVRDDGDGKFTVVMGVSMPPDGSTVYVELPTGKNAAGKFVFTDYPYWDRSE
;
A
#
# COMPACT_ATOMS: atom_id res chain seq x y z
N MET A 1 12.93 17.02 1.23
CA MET A 1 11.65 17.68 0.98
C MET A 1 11.03 18.07 2.31
N SER A 2 10.72 19.32 2.47
CA SER A 2 10.22 19.83 3.74
C SER A 2 8.72 19.66 3.86
N PRO A 3 8.22 19.25 5.02
CA PRO A 3 6.79 19.21 5.26
C PRO A 3 6.17 20.60 5.20
N VAL A 4 4.91 20.67 4.75
CA VAL A 4 4.12 21.90 4.77
C VAL A 4 2.99 21.75 5.78
N GLN A 5 2.53 22.85 6.36
CA GLN A 5 1.39 22.83 7.26
C GLN A 5 0.13 23.21 6.52
N ILE A 6 -0.89 22.35 6.63
CA ILE A 6 -2.20 22.59 6.05
C ILE A 6 -3.22 22.28 7.14
N GLN A 7 -4.03 23.26 7.48
CA GLN A 7 -5.08 23.12 8.49
C GLN A 7 -4.56 22.56 9.83
N GLY A 8 -3.38 23.02 10.23
CA GLY A 8 -2.78 22.65 11.50
C GLY A 8 -2.07 21.31 11.54
N ARG A 9 -1.94 20.64 10.42
CA ARG A 9 -1.26 19.34 10.33
C ARG A 9 -0.13 19.40 9.30
N LYS A 10 0.94 18.66 9.53
CA LYS A 10 2.07 18.59 8.60
C LYS A 10 1.80 17.56 7.51
N TYR A 11 2.12 17.94 6.29
CA TYR A 11 1.96 17.09 5.12
C TYR A 11 3.21 17.14 4.25
N LEU A 12 3.42 16.05 3.52
CA LEU A 12 4.42 15.99 2.46
C LEU A 12 3.71 16.02 1.12
N PRO A 13 4.13 16.92 0.20
CA PRO A 13 3.54 16.93 -1.12
C PRO A 13 3.93 15.67 -1.90
N MET A 14 2.98 15.10 -2.62
CA MET A 14 3.20 13.97 -3.50
C MET A 14 3.50 14.51 -4.89
N PHE A 15 4.76 14.75 -5.18
CA PHE A 15 5.16 15.22 -6.49
C PHE A 15 5.16 14.09 -7.51
N PRO A 16 4.83 14.39 -8.76
CA PRO A 16 4.98 13.42 -9.83
C PRO A 16 6.47 13.13 -10.04
N ALA A 17 6.89 11.97 -9.55
CA ALA A 17 8.13 11.37 -9.95
C ALA A 17 7.86 10.50 -11.18
N ARG A 18 8.68 9.52 -11.47
CA ARG A 18 8.40 8.57 -12.55
C ARG A 18 7.04 7.90 -12.33
N GLY A 19 6.10 8.13 -13.22
CA GLY A 19 4.75 7.67 -13.08
C GLY A 19 4.00 8.35 -11.94
N GLY A 20 4.38 9.57 -11.59
CA GLY A 20 3.81 10.31 -10.48
C GLY A 20 2.32 10.55 -10.61
N VAL A 21 1.69 10.82 -9.48
CA VAL A 21 0.26 10.98 -9.41
C VAL A 21 -0.08 12.40 -8.94
N TYR A 22 -1.09 12.98 -9.57
CA TYR A 22 -1.54 14.33 -9.27
C TYR A 22 -2.92 14.37 -8.62
N THR A 23 -3.72 13.31 -8.81
CA THR A 23 -5.10 13.29 -8.35
C THR A 23 -5.38 11.99 -7.60
N ILE A 24 -6.41 12.03 -6.77
CA ILE A 24 -6.90 10.84 -6.06
C ILE A 24 -7.31 9.76 -7.05
N GLU A 25 -7.91 10.17 -8.17
CA GLU A 25 -8.33 9.21 -9.20
C GLU A 25 -7.14 8.46 -9.81
N GLN A 26 -6.02 9.15 -10.03
CA GLN A 26 -4.80 8.50 -10.52
C GLN A 26 -4.23 7.53 -9.50
N ILE A 27 -4.31 7.86 -8.20
CA ILE A 27 -3.89 6.95 -7.14
C ILE A 27 -4.80 5.72 -7.14
N ARG A 28 -6.11 5.90 -7.30
CA ARG A 28 -7.07 4.81 -7.38
C ARG A 28 -6.74 3.86 -8.55
N GLU A 29 -6.42 4.40 -9.70
CA GLU A 29 -6.04 3.59 -10.86
C GLU A 29 -4.80 2.74 -10.60
N LYS A 30 -3.80 3.31 -9.92
CA LYS A 30 -2.60 2.55 -9.56
C LYS A 30 -2.91 1.43 -8.56
N PHE A 31 -3.79 1.69 -7.60
CA PHE A 31 -4.23 0.65 -6.68
C PHE A 31 -5.00 -0.46 -7.39
N LEU A 32 -5.86 -0.10 -8.34
CA LEU A 32 -6.65 -1.09 -9.09
C LEU A 32 -5.80 -1.98 -9.99
N ALA A 33 -4.60 -1.54 -10.35
CA ALA A 33 -3.67 -2.37 -11.11
C ALA A 33 -3.11 -3.53 -10.28
N VAL A 34 -3.14 -3.43 -8.95
CA VAL A 34 -2.50 -4.38 -8.03
C VAL A 34 -3.52 -5.02 -7.09
N PHE A 35 -4.52 -4.28 -6.65
CA PHE A 35 -5.48 -4.71 -5.62
C PHE A 35 -6.88 -4.84 -6.20
N SER A 36 -7.72 -5.61 -5.52
CA SER A 36 -9.14 -5.69 -5.87
C SER A 36 -9.79 -4.32 -5.70
N LYS A 37 -10.87 -4.09 -6.48
CA LYS A 37 -11.61 -2.83 -6.38
C LYS A 37 -12.13 -2.59 -4.96
N GLU A 38 -12.64 -3.63 -4.32
CA GLU A 38 -13.17 -3.54 -2.97
C GLU A 38 -12.10 -3.12 -1.97
N PHE A 39 -10.92 -3.74 -2.03
CA PHE A 39 -9.80 -3.38 -1.15
C PHE A 39 -9.28 -1.98 -1.46
N ALA A 40 -9.12 -1.64 -2.74
CA ALA A 40 -8.63 -0.33 -3.15
C ALA A 40 -9.56 0.79 -2.67
N ASP A 41 -10.86 0.64 -2.87
CA ASP A 41 -11.84 1.65 -2.45
C ASP A 41 -11.87 1.80 -0.93
N LYS A 42 -11.86 0.70 -0.20
CA LYS A 42 -11.85 0.72 1.26
C LYS A 42 -10.62 1.46 1.80
N THR A 43 -9.46 1.14 1.27
CA THR A 43 -8.19 1.72 1.72
C THR A 43 -8.12 3.21 1.40
N LEU A 44 -8.49 3.60 0.18
CA LEU A 44 -8.46 5.00 -0.23
C LEU A 44 -9.50 5.82 0.54
N ASN A 45 -10.70 5.31 0.71
CA ASN A 45 -11.74 6.02 1.44
C ASN A 45 -11.34 6.24 2.90
N ALA A 46 -10.70 5.26 3.52
CA ALA A 46 -10.19 5.41 4.88
C ALA A 46 -9.09 6.49 4.96
N ALA A 47 -8.18 6.51 3.99
CA ALA A 47 -7.11 7.50 3.97
C ALA A 47 -7.65 8.92 3.76
N ILE A 48 -8.67 9.07 2.92
CA ILE A 48 -9.30 10.37 2.69
C ILE A 48 -10.09 10.83 3.92
N ALA A 49 -10.87 9.93 4.50
CA ALA A 49 -11.69 10.25 5.67
C ALA A 49 -10.84 10.66 6.88
N SER A 50 -9.70 10.03 7.08
CA SER A 50 -8.76 10.37 8.15
C SER A 50 -7.89 11.57 7.83
N LYS A 51 -8.01 12.13 6.61
CA LYS A 51 -7.16 13.20 6.09
C LYS A 51 -5.67 12.84 6.03
N TYR A 52 -5.38 11.55 6.02
CA TYR A 52 -4.03 11.09 5.75
C TYR A 52 -3.63 11.44 4.32
N LEU A 53 -4.57 11.33 3.39
CA LEU A 53 -4.43 11.73 2.00
C LEU A 53 -5.31 12.95 1.77
N LEU A 54 -4.71 14.06 1.34
CA LEU A 54 -5.42 15.33 1.22
C LEU A 54 -5.17 15.95 -0.16
N GLU A 55 -6.25 16.34 -0.82
CA GLU A 55 -6.17 17.15 -2.01
C GLU A 55 -6.41 18.61 -1.62
N TYR A 56 -5.45 19.47 -1.94
CA TYR A 56 -5.48 20.87 -1.54
C TYR A 56 -4.86 21.73 -2.63
N ASN A 57 -5.58 22.73 -3.10
CA ASN A 57 -5.15 23.62 -4.19
C ASN A 57 -4.66 22.86 -5.43
N GLY A 58 -5.34 21.77 -5.79
CA GLY A 58 -5.01 21.00 -6.98
C GLY A 58 -3.82 20.08 -6.84
N ASN A 59 -3.26 19.95 -5.65
CA ASN A 59 -2.15 19.06 -5.36
C ASN A 59 -2.54 18.00 -4.32
N ILE A 60 -1.85 16.89 -4.34
CA ILE A 60 -2.08 15.80 -3.37
C ILE A 60 -0.97 15.82 -2.32
N TYR A 61 -1.38 15.67 -1.08
CA TYR A 61 -0.49 15.65 0.07
C TYR A 61 -0.74 14.39 0.90
N ALA A 62 0.32 13.83 1.45
CA ALA A 62 0.23 12.72 2.41
C ALA A 62 0.64 13.22 3.78
N ALA A 63 -0.07 12.78 4.82
CA ALA A 63 0.23 13.19 6.18
C ALA A 63 1.66 12.79 6.56
N TYR A 64 2.39 13.75 7.12
CA TYR A 64 3.75 13.51 7.57
C TYR A 64 3.73 12.60 8.79
N ARG A 65 4.54 11.57 8.73
CA ARG A 65 4.78 10.69 9.87
C ARG A 65 6.25 10.77 10.23
N LYS A 66 6.51 10.96 11.52
CA LYS A 66 7.87 10.90 12.01
C LYS A 66 8.41 9.50 11.76
N ASN A 67 9.58 9.41 11.17
CA ASN A 67 10.22 8.13 10.95
C ASN A 67 10.55 7.49 12.31
N ARG A 68 10.06 6.26 12.51
CA ARG A 68 10.28 5.49 13.74
C ARG A 68 11.59 4.72 13.73
N GLY A 69 12.56 5.19 12.99
CA GLY A 69 13.79 4.50 12.77
C GLY A 69 13.76 3.74 11.46
N GLU A 70 14.93 3.51 10.91
CA GLU A 70 15.05 2.82 9.65
C GLU A 70 14.96 1.32 9.88
N THR A 71 13.74 0.80 9.79
CA THR A 71 13.55 -0.65 9.77
C THR A 71 13.43 -1.07 8.32
N SER A 72 14.46 -1.75 7.86
CA SER A 72 14.51 -2.29 6.51
C SER A 72 14.19 -3.76 6.56
N TYR A 73 13.20 -4.19 5.78
CA TYR A 73 12.82 -5.58 5.66
C TYR A 73 13.26 -6.09 4.30
N ASN A 74 13.92 -7.24 4.27
CA ASN A 74 14.11 -7.99 3.04
C ASN A 74 12.92 -8.90 2.84
N SER A 75 12.29 -8.79 1.69
CA SER A 75 11.15 -9.62 1.34
C SER A 75 11.31 -10.20 -0.05
N TRP A 76 10.75 -11.38 -0.25
CA TRP A 76 10.81 -12.06 -1.54
C TRP A 76 9.54 -12.90 -1.73
N ALA A 77 9.18 -13.14 -2.99
CA ALA A 77 8.11 -14.08 -3.31
C ALA A 77 8.69 -15.49 -3.17
N ASP A 78 8.24 -16.22 -2.16
CA ASP A 78 8.76 -17.56 -1.87
C ASP A 78 8.15 -18.59 -2.80
N HIS A 79 6.82 -18.64 -2.84
CA HIS A 79 6.11 -19.54 -3.74
C HIS A 79 4.67 -19.09 -3.92
N VAL A 80 3.99 -19.70 -4.87
CA VAL A 80 2.56 -19.49 -5.10
C VAL A 80 1.85 -20.80 -4.78
N ARG A 81 0.85 -20.72 -3.92
CA ARG A 81 0.02 -21.87 -3.55
C ARG A 81 -1.26 -21.86 -4.36
N ASP A 82 -1.57 -22.98 -4.98
CA ASP A 82 -2.86 -23.16 -5.67
C ASP A 82 -3.90 -23.57 -4.63
N ASP A 83 -4.90 -22.73 -4.41
CA ASP A 83 -5.95 -22.98 -3.43
C ASP A 83 -7.20 -23.64 -4.04
N GLY A 84 -7.15 -23.95 -5.33
CA GLY A 84 -8.30 -24.51 -6.04
C GLY A 84 -9.27 -23.44 -6.55
N ASP A 85 -10.17 -23.82 -7.43
CA ASP A 85 -11.20 -22.94 -7.99
C ASP A 85 -10.65 -21.67 -8.64
N GLY A 86 -9.43 -21.75 -9.19
CA GLY A 86 -8.80 -20.60 -9.83
C GLY A 86 -8.29 -19.55 -8.86
N LYS A 87 -8.18 -19.89 -7.58
CA LYS A 87 -7.66 -18.99 -6.55
C LYS A 87 -6.22 -19.37 -6.20
N PHE A 88 -5.40 -18.36 -5.98
CA PHE A 88 -4.00 -18.54 -5.65
C PHE A 88 -3.64 -17.64 -4.48
N THR A 89 -2.71 -18.11 -3.67
CA THR A 89 -2.12 -17.31 -2.59
C THR A 89 -0.64 -17.16 -2.86
N VAL A 90 -0.15 -15.93 -2.85
CA VAL A 90 1.29 -15.66 -2.93
C VAL A 90 1.84 -15.70 -1.51
N VAL A 91 2.81 -16.58 -1.28
CA VAL A 91 3.48 -16.67 0.02
C VAL A 91 4.79 -15.93 -0.08
N MET A 92 4.95 -14.89 0.74
CA MET A 92 6.14 -14.08 0.80
C MET A 92 6.94 -14.41 2.04
N GLY A 93 8.25 -14.51 1.88
CA GLY A 93 9.16 -14.57 3.00
C GLY A 93 9.61 -13.16 3.36
N VAL A 94 9.69 -12.87 4.65
CA VAL A 94 10.14 -11.57 5.16
C VAL A 94 11.19 -11.82 6.23
N SER A 95 12.37 -11.23 6.05
CA SER A 95 13.43 -11.29 7.05
C SER A 95 13.20 -10.17 8.06
N MET A 96 13.03 -10.54 9.31
CA MET A 96 12.69 -9.60 10.38
C MET A 96 13.92 -9.20 11.18
N PRO A 97 14.15 -7.90 11.40
CA PRO A 97 15.19 -7.46 12.31
C PRO A 97 14.79 -7.75 13.77
N PRO A 98 15.77 -7.80 14.71
CA PRO A 98 17.20 -7.64 14.48
C PRO A 98 17.95 -8.91 14.14
N ASP A 99 17.34 -10.09 14.33
CA ASP A 99 18.04 -11.37 14.27
C ASP A 99 17.97 -12.04 12.89
N GLY A 100 17.24 -11.45 11.95
CA GLY A 100 17.08 -12.01 10.62
C GLY A 100 16.16 -13.22 10.53
N SER A 101 15.35 -13.46 11.55
CA SER A 101 14.38 -14.55 11.51
C SER A 101 13.41 -14.36 10.35
N THR A 102 12.98 -15.47 9.74
CA THR A 102 12.07 -15.43 8.61
C THR A 102 10.63 -15.63 9.06
N VAL A 103 9.75 -14.75 8.59
CA VAL A 103 8.31 -14.86 8.77
C VAL A 103 7.69 -15.01 7.39
N TYR A 104 6.69 -15.88 7.28
CA TYR A 104 5.97 -16.06 6.02
C TYR A 104 4.60 -15.39 6.10
N VAL A 105 4.28 -14.63 5.06
CA VAL A 105 3.02 -13.88 4.97
C VAL A 105 2.27 -14.36 3.74
N GLU A 106 1.00 -14.66 3.91
CA GLU A 106 0.13 -15.09 2.83
C GLU A 106 -0.65 -13.91 2.26
N LEU A 107 -0.60 -13.76 0.94
CA LEU A 107 -1.32 -12.73 0.21
C LEU A 107 -2.33 -13.40 -0.71
N PRO A 108 -3.60 -13.45 -0.31
CA PRO A 108 -4.62 -14.04 -1.18
C PRO A 108 -4.85 -13.17 -2.40
N THR A 109 -5.13 -13.83 -3.53
CA THR A 109 -5.47 -13.14 -4.78
C THR A 109 -6.87 -13.53 -5.22
N GLY A 110 -7.46 -12.67 -6.05
CA GLY A 110 -8.70 -12.93 -6.76
C GLY A 110 -8.58 -12.39 -8.17
N LYS A 111 -9.57 -12.67 -9.01
CA LYS A 111 -9.62 -12.10 -10.34
C LYS A 111 -10.49 -10.85 -10.35
N ASN A 112 -10.02 -9.80 -11.01
CA ASN A 112 -10.84 -8.62 -11.24
C ASN A 112 -11.79 -8.83 -12.44
N ALA A 113 -12.58 -7.82 -12.76
CA ALA A 113 -13.54 -7.89 -13.85
C ALA A 113 -12.88 -8.17 -15.21
N ALA A 114 -11.62 -7.81 -15.39
CA ALA A 114 -10.87 -8.06 -16.61
C ALA A 114 -10.22 -9.45 -16.61
N GLY A 115 -10.44 -10.27 -15.59
CA GLY A 115 -9.85 -11.60 -15.46
C GLY A 115 -8.40 -11.61 -15.00
N LYS A 116 -7.87 -10.47 -14.56
CA LYS A 116 -6.52 -10.34 -14.08
C LYS A 116 -6.46 -10.64 -12.57
N PHE A 117 -5.40 -11.33 -12.15
CA PHE A 117 -5.19 -11.58 -10.72
C PHE A 117 -4.75 -10.30 -10.02
N VAL A 118 -5.39 -10.02 -8.90
CA VAL A 118 -5.08 -8.87 -8.05
C VAL A 118 -5.08 -9.34 -6.60
N PHE A 119 -4.36 -8.61 -5.74
CA PHE A 119 -4.35 -8.90 -4.32
C PHE A 119 -5.64 -8.40 -3.67
N THR A 120 -6.18 -9.19 -2.76
CA THR A 120 -7.42 -8.85 -2.06
C THR A 120 -7.17 -8.32 -0.66
N ASP A 121 -5.90 -8.29 -0.23
CA ASP A 121 -5.52 -7.76 1.07
C ASP A 121 -4.08 -7.25 1.01
N TYR A 122 -3.69 -6.52 2.03
CA TYR A 122 -2.36 -5.96 2.15
C TYR A 122 -1.48 -6.85 3.04
N PRO A 123 -0.18 -6.98 2.74
CA PRO A 123 0.71 -7.78 3.58
C PRO A 123 1.01 -7.05 4.90
N TYR A 124 0.46 -7.56 5.99
CA TYR A 124 0.65 -6.96 7.31
C TYR A 124 1.80 -7.65 8.05
N TRP A 125 3.01 -7.50 7.58
CA TRP A 125 4.16 -8.01 8.30
C TRP A 125 4.75 -6.98 9.26
N ASP A 126 4.42 -5.72 9.08
CA ASP A 126 4.86 -4.66 9.98
C ASP A 126 3.70 -4.31 10.91
N ARG A 127 3.63 -5.05 11.99
CA ARG A 127 2.64 -4.82 13.03
C ARG A 127 3.28 -4.22 14.27
N SER A 128 4.21 -3.32 14.07
CA SER A 128 4.78 -2.61 15.20
C SER A 128 3.70 -1.69 15.80
N GLU A 129 3.17 -2.12 16.87
CA GLU A 129 2.20 -1.34 17.63
C GLU A 129 2.90 -0.48 18.66
#